data_659c7fbcb13b3fde7dff54f3bcb8d140
#
_entry.id   659c7fbcb13b3fde7dff54f3bcb8d140
#
_cell.length_a   1.000
_cell.length_b   1.000
_cell.length_c   1.000
_cell.angle_alpha   90.00
_cell.angle_beta   90.00
_cell.angle_gamma   90.00
#
_symmetry.space_group_name_H-M   'P 1'
#
loop_
_entity.id
_entity.type
_entity.pdbx_description
1 polymer ?
#
loop_
_entity_poly.entity_id
_entity_poly.type
_entity_poly.pdbx_seq_one_letter_code
_entity_poly.pdbx_strand_id
1 'polypeptide(L)'
;LLSTSSETQARLSARYAVNILGYKNIAVMSPADDINKNYADNFIKELNQLGVDPVSIEWYYGKPENISRQFSSVRKVAWSLIPDEDPNVGYLDMEIDSLDALFDVDVADFIDIEEENHNSNKMTRKDSLKINLNTIEAIYIPINRGDLSFIGTQLPMYNLETKIIGNESWMDIDILSQDIIGPH
;
A
#
# COMPACT_ATOMS: atom_id res chain seq x y z
N LEU A 1 -7.69 20.93 -25.31
CA LEU A 1 -7.18 20.57 -23.98
C LEU A 1 -5.87 19.85 -24.20
N LEU A 2 -4.76 20.46 -23.77
CA LEU A 2 -3.45 19.83 -23.77
C LEU A 2 -3.42 18.85 -22.58
N SER A 3 -3.59 17.56 -22.85
CA SER A 3 -3.37 16.52 -21.84
C SER A 3 -1.88 16.44 -21.56
N THR A 4 -1.50 16.52 -20.30
CA THR A 4 -0.12 16.30 -19.87
C THR A 4 0.22 14.82 -20.10
N SER A 5 1.41 14.52 -20.64
CA SER A 5 1.80 13.12 -20.87
C SER A 5 1.89 12.34 -19.55
N SER A 6 1.63 11.02 -19.62
CA SER A 6 1.75 10.12 -18.47
C SER A 6 3.13 10.20 -17.79
N GLU A 7 4.18 10.32 -18.59
CA GLU A 7 5.53 10.54 -18.10
C GLU A 7 5.64 11.82 -17.25
N THR A 8 5.14 12.93 -17.77
CA THR A 8 5.20 14.22 -17.07
C THR A 8 4.38 14.20 -15.79
N GLN A 9 3.19 13.60 -15.81
CA GLN A 9 2.34 13.47 -14.62
C GLN A 9 3.03 12.65 -13.54
N ALA A 10 3.54 11.47 -13.90
CA ALA A 10 4.24 10.59 -12.96
C ALA A 10 5.46 11.26 -12.32
N ARG A 11 6.27 11.94 -13.11
CA ARG A 11 7.45 12.68 -12.64
C ARG A 11 7.07 13.84 -11.71
N LEU A 12 6.04 14.60 -12.05
CA LEU A 12 5.56 15.68 -11.17
C LEU A 12 5.01 15.12 -9.84
N SER A 13 4.30 14.00 -9.88
CA SER A 13 3.80 13.33 -8.67
C SER A 13 4.95 12.87 -7.76
N ALA A 14 6.02 12.29 -8.33
CA ALA A 14 7.19 11.91 -7.56
C ALA A 14 7.91 13.11 -6.93
N ARG A 15 8.10 14.19 -7.68
CA ARG A 15 8.69 15.45 -7.16
C ARG A 15 7.85 16.06 -6.07
N TYR A 16 6.54 16.04 -6.23
CA TYR A 16 5.63 16.56 -5.21
C TYR A 16 5.73 15.74 -3.92
N ALA A 17 5.72 14.40 -4.03
CA ALA A 17 5.85 13.51 -2.88
C ALA A 17 7.16 13.74 -2.10
N VAL A 18 8.29 13.84 -2.80
CA VAL A 18 9.61 13.94 -2.16
C VAL A 18 9.92 15.38 -1.76
N ASN A 19 9.78 16.36 -2.67
CA ASN A 19 10.28 17.72 -2.43
C ASN A 19 9.29 18.60 -1.68
N ILE A 20 7.98 18.34 -1.78
CA ILE A 20 6.95 19.16 -1.14
C ILE A 20 6.42 18.48 0.12
N LEU A 21 6.06 17.19 0.05
CA LEU A 21 5.54 16.45 1.19
C LEU A 21 6.65 15.85 2.07
N GLY A 22 7.88 15.73 1.56
CA GLY A 22 9.04 15.22 2.31
C GLY A 22 9.02 13.70 2.51
N TYR A 23 8.22 12.98 1.74
CA TYR A 23 8.05 11.53 1.90
C TYR A 23 9.31 10.77 1.46
N LYS A 24 9.65 9.73 2.24
CA LYS A 24 10.80 8.84 2.01
C LYS A 24 10.37 7.39 1.84
N ASN A 25 9.40 6.95 2.61
CA ASN A 25 8.88 5.59 2.55
C ASN A 25 7.67 5.53 1.62
N ILE A 26 7.93 5.38 0.33
CA ILE A 26 6.91 5.40 -0.72
C ILE A 26 6.82 4.01 -1.34
N ALA A 27 5.63 3.42 -1.35
CA ALA A 27 5.35 2.19 -2.09
C ALA A 27 4.73 2.52 -3.46
N VAL A 28 4.84 1.57 -4.39
CA VAL A 28 4.22 1.64 -5.72
C VAL A 28 3.38 0.39 -5.92
N MET A 29 2.12 0.55 -6.32
CA MET A 29 1.23 -0.54 -6.70
C MET A 29 0.57 -0.20 -8.02
N SER A 30 0.72 -1.05 -9.04
CA SER A 30 0.25 -0.72 -10.38
C SER A 30 -0.31 -1.92 -11.12
N PRO A 31 -1.35 -1.72 -11.96
CA PRO A 31 -1.68 -2.68 -12.99
C PRO A 31 -0.47 -2.94 -13.88
N ALA A 32 -0.31 -4.18 -14.34
CA ALA A 32 0.78 -4.58 -15.22
C ALA A 32 0.45 -4.37 -16.72
N ASP A 33 -0.50 -3.49 -17.05
CA ASP A 33 -0.75 -3.07 -18.42
C ASP A 33 0.23 -1.97 -18.87
N ASP A 34 0.39 -1.80 -20.19
CA ASP A 34 1.40 -0.91 -20.76
C ASP A 34 1.25 0.55 -20.35
N ILE A 35 0.01 1.03 -20.16
CA ILE A 35 -0.27 2.42 -19.82
C ILE A 35 0.12 2.70 -18.37
N ASN A 36 -0.38 1.90 -17.44
CA ASN A 36 -0.13 2.09 -16.02
C ASN A 36 1.31 1.73 -15.65
N LYS A 37 1.90 0.74 -16.35
CA LYS A 37 3.32 0.45 -16.22
C LYS A 37 4.19 1.64 -16.61
N ASN A 38 3.84 2.35 -17.68
CA ASN A 38 4.56 3.58 -18.06
C ASN A 38 4.48 4.66 -16.96
N TYR A 39 3.31 4.86 -16.33
CA TYR A 39 3.19 5.73 -15.17
C TYR A 39 4.09 5.29 -14.01
N ALA A 40 4.04 4.01 -13.64
CA ALA A 40 4.81 3.47 -12.52
C ALA A 40 6.32 3.56 -12.78
N ASP A 41 6.78 3.15 -13.97
CA ASP A 41 8.21 3.18 -14.33
C ASP A 41 8.78 4.61 -14.32
N ASN A 42 8.02 5.60 -14.81
CA ASN A 42 8.46 7.00 -14.79
C ASN A 42 8.43 7.59 -13.37
N PHE A 43 7.47 7.20 -12.54
CA PHE A 43 7.42 7.60 -11.14
C PHE A 43 8.62 7.04 -10.38
N ILE A 44 8.91 5.74 -10.50
CA ILE A 44 10.06 5.07 -9.87
C ILE A 44 11.37 5.69 -10.34
N LYS A 45 11.51 5.89 -11.65
CA LYS A 45 12.71 6.52 -12.22
C LYS A 45 12.97 7.92 -11.63
N GLU A 46 11.93 8.72 -11.47
CA GLU A 46 12.07 10.05 -10.89
C GLU A 46 12.37 9.98 -9.39
N LEU A 47 11.74 9.05 -8.63
CA LEU A 47 12.08 8.83 -7.22
C LEU A 47 13.57 8.53 -7.06
N ASN A 48 14.10 7.60 -7.86
CA ASN A 48 15.51 7.22 -7.81
C ASN A 48 16.44 8.41 -8.14
N GLN A 49 16.04 9.28 -9.08
CA GLN A 49 16.79 10.51 -9.37
C GLN A 49 16.77 11.51 -8.21
N LEU A 50 15.74 11.48 -7.37
CA LEU A 50 15.61 12.28 -6.17
C LEU A 50 16.29 11.64 -4.94
N GLY A 51 16.92 10.47 -5.11
CA GLY A 51 17.61 9.75 -4.04
C GLY A 51 16.68 8.97 -3.10
N VAL A 52 15.46 8.66 -3.56
CA VAL A 52 14.47 7.86 -2.83
C VAL A 52 14.19 6.59 -3.60
N ASP A 53 14.44 5.43 -2.99
CA ASP A 53 14.05 4.14 -3.55
C ASP A 53 12.67 3.76 -3.03
N PRO A 54 11.77 3.23 -3.89
CA PRO A 54 10.49 2.69 -3.41
C PRO A 54 10.71 1.57 -2.39
N VAL A 55 10.01 1.60 -1.27
CA VAL A 55 10.11 0.56 -0.24
C VAL A 55 9.40 -0.74 -0.63
N SER A 56 8.42 -0.67 -1.54
CA SER A 56 7.72 -1.81 -2.13
C SER A 56 7.25 -1.48 -3.54
N ILE A 57 7.32 -2.45 -4.45
CA ILE A 57 6.77 -2.33 -5.80
C ILE A 57 5.92 -3.58 -6.06
N GLU A 58 4.61 -3.37 -6.19
CA GLU A 58 3.65 -4.44 -6.39
C GLU A 58 2.94 -4.30 -7.73
N TRP A 59 2.87 -5.40 -8.46
CA TRP A 59 2.17 -5.48 -9.73
C TRP A 59 0.96 -6.40 -9.62
N TYR A 60 -0.16 -6.02 -10.25
CA TYR A 60 -1.30 -6.91 -10.40
C TYR A 60 -1.75 -7.01 -11.86
N TYR A 61 -2.36 -8.15 -12.18
CA TYR A 61 -2.80 -8.47 -13.54
C TYR A 61 -4.33 -8.54 -13.58
N GLY A 62 -4.90 -8.08 -14.69
CA GLY A 62 -6.34 -8.07 -14.89
C GLY A 62 -7.05 -7.02 -14.05
N LYS A 63 -8.26 -7.34 -13.59
CA LYS A 63 -9.07 -6.42 -12.78
C LYS A 63 -8.67 -6.49 -11.31
N PRO A 64 -8.72 -5.38 -10.57
CA PRO A 64 -8.32 -5.32 -9.17
C PRO A 64 -9.43 -5.83 -8.21
N GLU A 65 -10.19 -6.84 -8.62
CA GLU A 65 -11.25 -7.44 -7.79
C GLU A 65 -10.65 -8.14 -6.55
N ASN A 66 -9.45 -8.69 -6.70
CA ASN A 66 -8.71 -9.28 -5.60
C ASN A 66 -7.22 -8.94 -5.71
N ILE A 67 -6.81 -7.89 -4.99
CA ILE A 67 -5.41 -7.47 -4.84
C ILE A 67 -4.93 -7.61 -3.39
N SER A 68 -5.54 -8.54 -2.66
CA SER A 68 -5.22 -8.82 -1.26
C SER A 68 -3.75 -9.18 -1.07
N ARG A 69 -3.18 -9.96 -1.99
CA ARG A 69 -1.76 -10.32 -1.97
C ARG A 69 -0.86 -9.08 -2.01
N GLN A 70 -1.15 -8.13 -2.90
CA GLN A 70 -0.36 -6.90 -3.04
C GLN A 70 -0.45 -6.03 -1.80
N PHE A 71 -1.66 -5.83 -1.26
CA PHE A 71 -1.82 -5.08 -0.01
C PHE A 71 -1.17 -5.79 1.18
N SER A 72 -1.25 -7.11 1.26
CA SER A 72 -0.57 -7.88 2.31
C SER A 72 0.95 -7.73 2.21
N SER A 73 1.50 -7.74 1.00
CA SER A 73 2.93 -7.50 0.76
C SER A 73 3.35 -6.09 1.21
N VAL A 74 2.59 -5.07 0.82
CA VAL A 74 2.83 -3.68 1.27
C VAL A 74 2.74 -3.58 2.80
N ARG A 75 1.75 -4.23 3.42
CA ARG A 75 1.61 -4.25 4.87
C ARG A 75 2.79 -4.94 5.57
N LYS A 76 3.30 -6.04 5.01
CA LYS A 76 4.52 -6.72 5.50
C LYS A 76 5.72 -5.77 5.49
N VAL A 77 5.90 -5.03 4.41
CA VAL A 77 6.97 -4.01 4.33
C VAL A 77 6.74 -2.89 5.34
N ALA A 78 5.50 -2.40 5.47
CA ALA A 78 5.17 -1.39 6.48
C ALA A 78 5.53 -1.86 7.89
N TRP A 79 5.28 -3.12 8.19
CA TRP A 79 5.64 -3.73 9.47
C TRP A 79 7.15 -3.77 9.69
N SER A 80 7.93 -4.16 8.69
CA SER A 80 9.39 -4.24 8.78
C SER A 80 10.08 -2.85 8.92
N LEU A 81 9.36 -1.78 8.64
CA LEU A 81 9.86 -0.41 8.78
C LEU A 81 9.60 0.18 10.18
N ILE A 82 8.94 -0.56 11.08
CA ILE A 82 8.73 -0.10 12.46
C ILE A 82 10.10 -0.10 13.16
N PRO A 83 10.50 1.02 13.80
CA PRO A 83 11.74 1.04 14.56
C PRO A 83 11.72 0.05 15.74
N ASP A 84 12.80 -0.67 15.97
CA ASP A 84 12.94 -1.64 17.08
C ASP A 84 12.72 -1.02 18.47
N GLU A 85 12.84 0.30 18.58
CA GLU A 85 12.71 1.05 19.84
C GLU A 85 11.30 1.66 20.05
N ASP A 86 10.30 1.36 19.21
CA ASP A 86 8.94 1.88 19.43
C ASP A 86 8.31 1.21 20.66
N PRO A 87 8.05 1.97 21.76
CA PRO A 87 7.51 1.40 22.99
C PRO A 87 6.09 0.82 22.83
N ASN A 88 5.37 1.18 21.76
CA ASN A 88 4.06 0.60 21.44
C ASN A 88 4.19 -0.76 20.74
N VAL A 89 5.37 -1.10 20.27
CA VAL A 89 5.66 -2.31 19.50
C VAL A 89 6.66 -3.21 20.23
N GLY A 90 7.20 -2.77 21.35
CA GLY A 90 8.23 -3.44 22.16
C GLY A 90 7.90 -4.86 22.68
N TYR A 91 6.81 -5.45 22.23
CA TYR A 91 6.45 -6.85 22.49
C TYR A 91 6.55 -7.72 21.23
N LEU A 92 7.09 -7.19 20.14
CA LEU A 92 7.17 -7.88 18.86
C LEU A 92 8.58 -8.48 18.67
N ASP A 93 9.01 -9.30 19.59
CA ASP A 93 10.15 -10.21 19.39
C ASP A 93 9.68 -11.35 18.46
N MET A 94 9.37 -11.00 17.21
CA MET A 94 8.97 -11.94 16.18
C MET A 94 10.16 -12.22 15.28
N GLU A 95 10.64 -13.45 15.34
CA GLU A 95 11.61 -13.95 14.36
C GLU A 95 11.04 -13.77 12.94
N ILE A 96 11.90 -13.42 11.98
CA ILE A 96 11.53 -13.14 10.57
C ILE A 96 10.72 -14.29 9.94
N ASP A 97 11.01 -15.53 10.31
CA ASP A 97 10.26 -16.71 9.87
C ASP A 97 8.79 -16.70 10.33
N SER A 98 8.51 -16.07 11.48
CA SER A 98 7.14 -15.90 11.97
C SER A 98 6.38 -14.82 11.22
N LEU A 99 7.07 -13.79 10.67
CA LEU A 99 6.47 -12.78 9.84
C LEU A 99 6.00 -13.35 8.49
N ASP A 100 6.78 -14.25 7.87
CA ASP A 100 6.38 -14.89 6.62
C ASP A 100 5.13 -15.75 6.82
N ALA A 101 5.06 -16.54 7.89
CA ALA A 101 3.87 -17.31 8.24
C ALA A 101 2.65 -16.42 8.57
N LEU A 102 2.88 -15.20 9.06
CA LEU A 102 1.83 -14.26 9.43
C LEU A 102 1.16 -13.62 8.20
N PHE A 103 1.90 -13.45 7.09
CA PHE A 103 1.44 -12.73 5.90
C PHE A 103 1.16 -13.63 4.69
N ASP A 104 1.48 -14.94 4.74
CA ASP A 104 1.37 -15.90 3.63
C ASP A 104 0.02 -16.65 3.60
N VAL A 105 -1.08 -16.02 4.00
CA VAL A 105 -2.38 -16.70 4.05
C VAL A 105 -3.41 -16.07 3.13
N ASP A 106 -4.00 -16.94 2.33
CA ASP A 106 -5.23 -16.69 1.58
C ASP A 106 -6.36 -16.28 2.52
N VAL A 107 -7.11 -15.26 2.15
CA VAL A 107 -8.24 -14.70 2.93
C VAL A 107 -9.32 -15.75 3.22
N ALA A 108 -9.31 -16.87 2.51
CA ALA A 108 -10.23 -17.99 2.71
C ALA A 108 -10.06 -18.74 4.04
N ASP A 109 -8.89 -18.67 4.67
CA ASP A 109 -8.60 -19.38 5.93
C ASP A 109 -9.05 -18.63 7.19
N PHE A 110 -9.77 -17.52 7.04
CA PHE A 110 -10.20 -16.69 8.19
C PHE A 110 -11.37 -17.25 8.99
N ILE A 111 -11.93 -18.41 8.62
CA ILE A 111 -13.23 -18.82 9.16
C ILE A 111 -13.14 -19.80 10.33
N ASP A 112 -12.10 -20.59 10.49
CA ASP A 112 -12.06 -21.56 11.60
C ASP A 112 -10.63 -21.85 12.09
N ILE A 113 -10.18 -21.18 13.12
CA ILE A 113 -9.29 -21.82 14.12
C ILE A 113 -9.49 -21.13 15.49
N GLU A 114 -10.41 -21.66 16.27
CA GLU A 114 -10.35 -21.56 17.71
C GLU A 114 -9.31 -22.60 18.18
N GLU A 115 -8.11 -22.18 18.50
CA GLU A 115 -7.23 -22.94 19.38
C GLU A 115 -6.77 -22.06 20.53
N GLU A 116 -7.37 -22.37 21.68
CA GLU A 116 -6.87 -21.96 22.98
C GLU A 116 -5.46 -22.52 23.19
N ASN A 117 -4.47 -21.64 23.25
CA ASN A 117 -3.24 -21.93 23.96
C ASN A 117 -2.84 -20.72 24.81
N HIS A 118 -3.26 -20.76 26.06
CA HIS A 118 -2.74 -19.97 27.15
C HIS A 118 -1.27 -20.34 27.38
N ASN A 119 -0.36 -19.52 26.91
CA ASN A 119 0.87 -19.11 27.57
C ASN A 119 1.87 -18.57 26.55
N SER A 120 1.83 -17.29 26.33
CA SER A 120 3.00 -16.44 26.07
C SER A 120 2.53 -15.05 25.70
N ASN A 121 3.24 -14.02 26.12
CA ASN A 121 3.10 -12.62 25.68
C ASN A 121 3.39 -12.43 24.16
N LYS A 122 3.05 -13.40 23.34
CA LYS A 122 3.23 -13.32 21.89
C LYS A 122 1.96 -12.78 21.27
N MET A 123 2.11 -11.70 20.51
CA MET A 123 1.04 -11.13 19.71
C MET A 123 0.47 -12.19 18.78
N THR A 124 -0.85 -12.35 18.79
CA THR A 124 -1.50 -13.25 17.83
C THR A 124 -1.59 -12.59 16.48
N ARG A 125 -1.72 -13.40 15.41
CA ARG A 125 -1.96 -12.92 14.05
C ARG A 125 -3.17 -11.98 13.96
N LYS A 126 -4.26 -12.29 14.67
CA LYS A 126 -5.47 -11.44 14.73
C LYS A 126 -5.17 -10.07 15.34
N ASP A 127 -4.25 -9.99 16.29
CA ASP A 127 -3.89 -8.73 16.93
C ASP A 127 -2.98 -7.88 16.05
N SER A 128 -2.05 -8.51 15.32
CA SER A 128 -1.20 -7.79 14.38
C SER A 128 -1.99 -7.12 13.24
N LEU A 129 -3.10 -7.74 12.80
CA LEU A 129 -3.96 -7.19 11.77
C LEU A 129 -4.77 -5.96 12.25
N LYS A 130 -4.95 -5.77 13.55
CA LYS A 130 -5.66 -4.62 14.13
C LYS A 130 -4.79 -3.37 14.26
N ILE A 131 -3.49 -3.50 14.14
CA ILE A 131 -2.56 -2.39 14.29
C ILE A 131 -2.57 -1.53 13.04
N ASN A 132 -2.81 -0.23 13.19
CA ASN A 132 -2.64 0.75 12.12
C ASN A 132 -1.15 0.99 11.90
N LEU A 133 -0.70 0.80 10.66
CA LEU A 133 0.69 1.03 10.25
C LEU A 133 0.78 2.32 9.45
N ASN A 134 1.63 3.23 9.88
CA ASN A 134 1.86 4.55 9.28
C ASN A 134 3.32 4.72 8.77
N THR A 135 4.09 3.65 8.72
CA THR A 135 5.50 3.67 8.31
C THR A 135 5.69 3.88 6.81
N ILE A 136 4.68 3.52 5.99
CA ILE A 136 4.63 3.87 4.57
C ILE A 136 3.81 5.16 4.43
N GLU A 137 4.49 6.25 4.11
CA GLU A 137 3.91 7.59 4.07
C GLU A 137 2.98 7.79 2.88
N ALA A 138 3.29 7.15 1.74
CA ALA A 138 2.45 7.20 0.55
C ALA A 138 2.54 5.91 -0.28
N ILE A 139 1.45 5.62 -0.99
CA ILE A 139 1.40 4.59 -2.03
C ILE A 139 1.04 5.26 -3.35
N TYR A 140 1.90 5.14 -4.35
CA TYR A 140 1.58 5.57 -5.71
C TYR A 140 0.81 4.48 -6.44
N ILE A 141 -0.43 4.79 -6.84
CA ILE A 141 -1.33 3.85 -7.51
C ILE A 141 -1.88 4.47 -8.80
N PRO A 142 -1.18 4.35 -9.94
CA PRO A 142 -1.78 4.66 -11.24
C PRO A 142 -2.81 3.59 -11.57
N ILE A 143 -4.00 4.00 -11.97
CA ILE A 143 -5.12 3.08 -12.24
C ILE A 143 -5.92 3.51 -13.45
N ASN A 144 -6.69 2.58 -13.99
CA ASN A 144 -7.75 2.89 -14.94
C ASN A 144 -8.99 3.38 -14.19
N ARG A 145 -9.74 4.31 -14.81
CA ARG A 145 -10.90 4.96 -14.19
C ARG A 145 -11.93 3.96 -13.63
N GLY A 146 -12.14 2.84 -14.32
CA GLY A 146 -13.08 1.80 -13.89
C GLY A 146 -12.65 0.98 -12.66
N ASP A 147 -11.39 1.10 -12.24
CA ASP A 147 -10.81 0.27 -11.19
C ASP A 147 -10.77 0.97 -9.82
N LEU A 148 -11.08 2.27 -9.79
CA LEU A 148 -10.97 3.12 -8.61
C LEU A 148 -11.78 2.60 -7.41
N SER A 149 -13.03 2.21 -7.65
CA SER A 149 -13.92 1.71 -6.59
C SER A 149 -13.40 0.43 -5.92
N PHE A 150 -12.75 -0.46 -6.68
CA PHE A 150 -12.20 -1.70 -6.14
C PHE A 150 -11.02 -1.44 -5.19
N ILE A 151 -10.16 -0.52 -5.54
CA ILE A 151 -8.99 -0.18 -4.71
C ILE A 151 -9.44 0.56 -3.45
N GLY A 152 -10.32 1.54 -3.59
CA GLY A 152 -10.83 2.33 -2.47
C GLY A 152 -11.55 1.50 -1.40
N THR A 153 -12.28 0.47 -1.82
CA THR A 153 -12.96 -0.43 -0.86
C THR A 153 -12.04 -1.41 -0.17
N GLN A 154 -10.94 -1.82 -0.80
CA GLN A 154 -10.02 -2.80 -0.23
C GLN A 154 -8.98 -2.17 0.70
N LEU A 155 -8.47 -0.97 0.38
CA LEU A 155 -7.40 -0.32 1.13
C LEU A 155 -7.67 -0.21 2.65
N PRO A 156 -8.86 0.20 3.12
CA PRO A 156 -9.14 0.31 4.55
C PRO A 156 -9.04 -1.02 5.31
N MET A 157 -9.21 -2.15 4.62
CA MET A 157 -9.19 -3.48 5.23
C MET A 157 -7.80 -3.89 5.73
N TYR A 158 -6.76 -3.19 5.28
CA TYR A 158 -5.37 -3.54 5.61
C TYR A 158 -4.77 -2.68 6.72
N ASN A 159 -5.55 -1.77 7.33
CA ASN A 159 -5.08 -0.91 8.41
C ASN A 159 -3.73 -0.23 8.10
N LEU A 160 -3.63 0.31 6.89
CA LEU A 160 -2.51 1.12 6.43
C LEU A 160 -2.93 2.59 6.49
N GLU A 161 -2.32 3.34 7.39
CA GLU A 161 -2.48 4.78 7.46
C GLU A 161 -1.47 5.45 6.53
N THR A 162 -1.85 5.57 5.26
CA THR A 162 -0.98 6.05 4.18
C THR A 162 -1.73 7.01 3.27
N LYS A 163 -1.01 7.85 2.57
CA LYS A 163 -1.59 8.75 1.54
C LYS A 163 -1.55 8.08 0.18
N ILE A 164 -2.62 8.25 -0.59
CA ILE A 164 -2.66 7.76 -1.97
C ILE A 164 -2.23 8.88 -2.91
N ILE A 165 -1.28 8.57 -3.78
CA ILE A 165 -0.88 9.40 -4.91
C ILE A 165 -1.29 8.65 -6.16
N GLY A 166 -2.10 9.27 -7.01
CA GLY A 166 -2.63 8.63 -8.21
C GLY A 166 -2.35 9.42 -9.48
N ASN A 167 -2.83 8.86 -10.60
CA ASN A 167 -2.93 9.56 -11.88
C ASN A 167 -4.27 10.32 -11.97
N GLU A 168 -4.55 10.90 -13.12
CA GLU A 168 -5.79 11.66 -13.38
C GLU A 168 -7.09 10.85 -13.18
N SER A 169 -7.02 9.51 -13.23
CA SER A 169 -8.18 8.65 -13.00
C SER A 169 -8.75 8.77 -11.57
N TRP A 170 -7.94 9.21 -10.62
CA TRP A 170 -8.36 9.48 -9.24
C TRP A 170 -9.17 10.76 -9.08
N MET A 171 -9.21 11.61 -10.10
CA MET A 171 -9.99 12.87 -10.10
C MET A 171 -11.45 12.67 -10.51
N ASP A 172 -11.96 11.44 -10.49
CA ASP A 172 -13.35 11.14 -10.79
C ASP A 172 -14.27 11.54 -9.64
N ILE A 173 -14.88 12.71 -9.75
CA ILE A 173 -15.73 13.33 -8.73
C ILE A 173 -16.95 12.44 -8.41
N ASP A 174 -17.48 11.73 -9.41
CA ASP A 174 -18.67 10.89 -9.21
C ASP A 174 -18.36 9.67 -8.31
N ILE A 175 -17.13 9.17 -8.39
CA ILE A 175 -16.67 8.06 -7.54
C ILE A 175 -16.20 8.58 -6.19
N LEU A 176 -15.50 9.70 -6.14
CA LEU A 176 -15.03 10.31 -4.88
C LEU A 176 -16.17 10.83 -4.00
N SER A 177 -17.32 11.15 -4.60
CA SER A 177 -18.52 11.58 -3.86
C SER A 177 -19.33 10.43 -3.24
N GLN A 178 -19.05 9.20 -3.63
CA GLN A 178 -19.56 8.02 -2.91
C GLN A 178 -18.70 7.88 -1.64
N ASP A 179 -19.29 7.96 -0.46
CA ASP A 179 -18.64 7.91 0.88
C ASP A 179 -17.67 6.74 1.12
N ILE A 180 -17.39 5.95 0.10
CA ILE A 180 -16.51 4.79 0.11
C ILE A 180 -15.02 5.20 0.05
N ILE A 181 -14.71 6.39 -0.48
CA ILE A 181 -13.36 6.92 -0.65
C ILE A 181 -13.29 8.33 -0.02
N GLY A 182 -13.83 8.47 1.17
CA GLY A 182 -13.76 9.72 1.91
C GLY A 182 -12.32 10.12 2.24
N PRO A 183 -12.06 11.40 2.53
CA PRO A 183 -10.73 11.87 2.90
C PRO A 183 -10.29 11.18 4.20
N HIS A 184 -9.31 10.33 4.08
CA HIS A 184 -8.57 9.73 5.20
C HIS A 184 -7.31 10.51 5.47
#